data_e8ef038446718a33d585d147b3f2fb7b
#
_entry.id   e8ef038446718a33d585d147b3f2fb7b
#
_cell.length_a   1.000
_cell.length_b   1.000
_cell.length_c   1.000
_cell.angle_alpha   90.00
_cell.angle_beta   90.00
_cell.angle_gamma   90.00
#
_symmetry.space_group_name_H-M   'P 1'
#
loop_
_entity.id
_entity.type
_entity.pdbx_description
1 polymer ?
#
loop_
_entity_poly.entity_id
_entity_poly.type
_entity_poly.pdbx_seq_one_letter_code
_entity_poly.pdbx_strand_id
1 'polypeptide(L)'
;MLSRRQFVQSILAFAILPKQLLQAKGFLSPNVFRVPPLEFGKRVDKDVFFDLDIRSGKSAILPNRLTSTLGINQKFLGVTLRASKGDRVHIKVKNNIHRTTTLHWHGAKLPAKSDGGPHQPIKPSHTWLSEFEIIQPAATLWYHSHQMHET
;
A
#
# COMPACT_ATOMS: atom_id res chain seq x y z
N MET A 1 53.46 4.05 -6.96
CA MET A 1 53.03 4.90 -5.82
C MET A 1 53.00 6.36 -6.27
N LEU A 2 51.88 7.06 -6.12
CA LEU A 2 51.78 8.49 -6.40
C LEU A 2 52.60 9.28 -5.40
N SER A 3 53.40 10.25 -5.86
CA SER A 3 54.14 11.14 -4.96
C SER A 3 53.19 12.09 -4.27
N ARG A 4 53.55 12.61 -3.07
CA ARG A 4 52.75 13.61 -2.34
C ARG A 4 52.36 14.80 -3.20
N ARG A 5 53.25 15.23 -4.10
CA ARG A 5 53.03 16.35 -5.04
C ARG A 5 51.94 16.01 -6.07
N GLN A 6 51.96 14.81 -6.62
CA GLN A 6 50.94 14.33 -7.56
C GLN A 6 49.56 14.18 -6.88
N PHE A 7 49.53 13.75 -5.61
CA PHE A 7 48.28 13.66 -4.84
C PHE A 7 47.64 15.03 -4.58
N VAL A 8 48.45 16.03 -4.18
CA VAL A 8 47.97 17.40 -3.97
C VAL A 8 47.48 18.03 -5.28
N GLN A 9 48.22 17.82 -6.38
CA GLN A 9 47.79 18.31 -7.70
C GLN A 9 46.48 17.68 -8.18
N SER A 10 46.25 16.41 -7.87
CA SER A 10 44.99 15.73 -8.17
C SER A 10 43.80 16.29 -7.39
N ILE A 11 44.00 16.67 -6.12
CA ILE A 11 42.98 17.30 -5.29
C ILE A 11 42.64 18.71 -5.82
N LEU A 12 43.65 19.50 -6.20
CA LEU A 12 43.42 20.83 -6.79
C LEU A 12 42.68 20.77 -8.14
N ALA A 13 43.00 19.77 -8.98
CA ALA A 13 42.30 19.55 -10.26
C ALA A 13 40.81 19.20 -10.03
N PHE A 14 40.49 18.49 -8.97
CA PHE A 14 39.10 18.17 -8.61
C PHE A 14 38.32 19.39 -8.09
N ALA A 15 39.00 20.34 -7.45
CA ALA A 15 38.39 21.57 -6.92
C ALA A 15 38.03 22.59 -8.02
N ILE A 16 38.60 22.47 -9.21
CA ILE A 16 38.40 23.40 -10.36
C ILE A 16 37.42 22.84 -11.39
N LEU A 17 36.89 21.60 -11.17
CA LEU A 17 35.86 21.05 -12.05
C LEU A 17 34.63 21.98 -12.04
N PRO A 18 34.20 22.48 -13.22
CA PRO A 18 33.05 23.37 -13.28
C PRO A 18 31.84 22.62 -12.70
N LYS A 19 31.08 23.31 -11.84
CA LYS A 19 29.88 22.76 -11.17
C LYS A 19 28.88 22.11 -12.13
N GLN A 20 28.98 22.37 -13.42
CA GLN A 20 28.18 21.76 -14.47
C GLN A 20 28.51 20.26 -14.71
N LEU A 21 29.72 19.80 -14.40
CA LEU A 21 30.10 18.37 -14.49
C LEU A 21 29.59 17.55 -13.29
N LEU A 22 29.21 18.20 -12.19
CA LEU A 22 28.56 17.57 -11.04
C LEU A 22 27.03 17.50 -11.18
N GLN A 23 26.47 18.13 -12.20
CA GLN A 23 25.09 17.93 -12.61
C GLN A 23 24.97 16.77 -13.58
N ALA A 24 25.29 15.58 -13.16
CA ALA A 24 24.74 14.35 -13.76
C ALA A 24 23.21 14.36 -13.55
N LYS A 25 22.55 15.28 -14.26
CA LYS A 25 21.10 15.31 -14.42
C LYS A 25 20.68 14.09 -15.24
N GLY A 26 20.71 12.92 -14.69
CA GLY A 26 20.27 11.75 -15.43
C GLY A 26 20.21 10.45 -14.64
N PHE A 27 20.94 10.35 -13.56
CA PHE A 27 21.05 9.07 -12.84
C PHE A 27 20.33 9.00 -11.51
N LEU A 28 19.74 10.09 -11.05
CA LEU A 28 18.96 10.13 -9.81
C LEU A 28 17.67 10.93 -10.02
N SER A 29 16.84 10.51 -10.96
CA SER A 29 15.41 10.65 -10.68
C SER A 29 15.14 9.64 -9.59
N PRO A 30 14.94 10.03 -8.33
CA PRO A 30 14.52 9.06 -7.34
C PRO A 30 13.18 8.53 -7.87
N ASN A 31 13.15 7.26 -8.28
CA ASN A 31 11.88 6.56 -8.43
C ASN A 31 11.28 6.58 -7.04
N VAL A 32 10.47 7.61 -6.77
CA VAL A 32 9.79 7.75 -5.50
C VAL A 32 8.96 6.49 -5.33
N PHE A 33 9.32 5.69 -4.35
CA PHE A 33 8.54 4.51 -3.99
C PHE A 33 7.14 4.99 -3.58
N ARG A 34 6.15 4.70 -4.41
CA ARG A 34 4.77 5.12 -4.18
C ARG A 34 4.11 4.19 -3.19
N VAL A 35 3.97 4.64 -1.96
CA VAL A 35 3.17 3.95 -0.95
C VAL A 35 1.69 4.32 -1.16
N PRO A 36 0.75 3.35 -1.06
CA PRO A 36 -0.68 3.66 -1.08
C PRO A 36 -1.06 4.67 0.01
N PRO A 37 -2.09 5.51 -0.19
CA PRO A 37 -2.55 6.48 0.79
C PRO A 37 -2.78 5.85 2.16
N LEU A 38 -2.35 6.54 3.22
CA LEU A 38 -2.46 6.08 4.60
C LEU A 38 -3.77 6.58 5.22
N GLU A 39 -4.56 5.67 5.77
CA GLU A 39 -5.78 5.95 6.52
C GLU A 39 -5.64 5.50 7.98
N PHE A 40 -5.98 6.39 8.90
CA PHE A 40 -5.97 6.14 10.34
C PHE A 40 -7.34 5.70 10.87
N GLY A 41 -8.38 5.73 10.03
CA GLY A 41 -9.75 5.49 10.43
C GLY A 41 -10.34 6.58 11.34
N LYS A 42 -11.65 6.49 11.57
CA LYS A 42 -12.32 7.32 12.58
C LYS A 42 -12.17 6.65 13.93
N ARG A 43 -11.59 7.34 14.91
CA ARG A 43 -11.33 6.80 16.24
C ARG A 43 -12.35 7.31 17.27
N VAL A 44 -12.84 6.40 18.11
CA VAL A 44 -13.61 6.68 19.32
C VAL A 44 -13.02 5.78 20.42
N ASP A 45 -12.27 6.35 21.33
CA ASP A 45 -11.49 5.62 22.34
C ASP A 45 -10.57 4.54 21.73
N LYS A 46 -10.85 3.29 22.00
CA LYS A 46 -10.14 2.12 21.42
C LYS A 46 -10.79 1.57 20.16
N ASP A 47 -11.94 2.10 19.76
CA ASP A 47 -12.63 1.66 18.55
C ASP A 47 -12.14 2.48 17.34
N VAL A 48 -11.77 1.78 16.29
CA VAL A 48 -11.26 2.37 15.03
C VAL A 48 -12.12 1.88 13.88
N PHE A 49 -12.74 2.80 13.16
CA PHE A 49 -13.70 2.53 12.10
C PHE A 49 -13.09 2.85 10.75
N PHE A 50 -13.14 1.90 9.82
CA PHE A 50 -12.76 2.07 8.43
C PHE A 50 -13.93 1.76 7.51
N ASP A 51 -14.11 2.58 6.49
CA ASP A 51 -15.04 2.34 5.40
C ASP A 51 -14.25 2.04 4.13
N LEU A 52 -14.39 0.82 3.60
CA LEU A 52 -13.72 0.36 2.39
C LEU A 52 -14.72 0.11 1.28
N ASP A 53 -14.41 0.61 0.10
CA ASP A 53 -15.21 0.49 -1.11
C ASP A 53 -14.42 -0.20 -2.20
N ILE A 54 -14.78 -1.46 -2.49
CA ILE A 54 -14.20 -2.24 -3.60
C ILE A 54 -14.85 -1.77 -4.89
N ARG A 55 -14.04 -1.25 -5.82
CA ARG A 55 -14.53 -0.65 -7.06
C ARG A 55 -13.67 -0.96 -8.28
N SER A 56 -14.28 -0.89 -9.45
CA SER A 56 -13.57 -0.91 -10.72
C SER A 56 -12.89 0.44 -10.99
N GLY A 57 -11.75 0.41 -11.66
CA GLY A 57 -10.99 1.58 -12.03
C GLY A 57 -10.26 1.41 -13.37
N LYS A 58 -9.56 2.47 -13.77
CA LYS A 58 -8.60 2.43 -14.88
C LYS A 58 -7.33 3.15 -14.44
N SER A 59 -6.17 2.55 -14.68
CA SER A 59 -4.88 3.07 -14.29
C SER A 59 -3.86 2.94 -15.41
N ALA A 60 -3.02 3.94 -15.58
CA ALA A 60 -1.88 3.90 -16.50
C ALA A 60 -0.72 3.17 -15.81
N ILE A 61 -0.67 1.84 -15.94
CA ILE A 61 0.43 1.01 -15.42
C ILE A 61 1.62 1.09 -16.37
N LEU A 62 1.36 1.11 -17.67
CA LEU A 62 2.36 1.32 -18.70
C LEU A 62 2.17 2.70 -19.34
N PRO A 63 3.23 3.31 -19.90
CA PRO A 63 3.13 4.57 -20.63
C PRO A 63 2.07 4.50 -21.74
N ASN A 64 1.27 5.54 -21.85
CA ASN A 64 0.25 5.71 -22.89
C ASN A 64 -0.81 4.59 -22.99
N ARG A 65 -0.98 3.78 -21.94
CA ARG A 65 -1.95 2.69 -21.92
C ARG A 65 -2.77 2.66 -20.64
N LEU A 66 -4.10 2.72 -20.76
CA LEU A 66 -5.01 2.51 -19.65
C LEU A 66 -5.35 1.03 -19.54
N THR A 67 -5.15 0.49 -18.34
CA THR A 67 -5.48 -0.89 -17.95
C THR A 67 -6.69 -0.86 -17.03
N SER A 68 -7.67 -1.75 -17.24
CA SER A 68 -8.76 -1.96 -16.29
C SER A 68 -8.20 -2.54 -14.99
N THR A 69 -8.55 -1.94 -13.87
CA THR A 69 -8.03 -2.27 -12.56
C THR A 69 -9.16 -2.43 -11.55
N LEU A 70 -8.88 -3.08 -10.44
CA LEU A 70 -9.70 -3.05 -9.24
C LEU A 70 -8.95 -2.30 -8.16
N GLY A 71 -9.68 -1.62 -7.30
CA GLY A 71 -9.10 -0.90 -6.18
C GLY A 71 -10.04 -0.84 -4.99
N ILE A 72 -9.49 -0.44 -3.85
CA ILE A 72 -10.23 -0.23 -2.61
C ILE A 72 -9.97 1.20 -2.17
N ASN A 73 -11.03 2.01 -2.10
CA ASN A 73 -11.02 3.45 -1.89
C ASN A 73 -10.26 4.25 -2.97
N GLN A 74 -9.69 3.60 -3.98
CA GLN A 74 -8.96 4.21 -5.10
C GLN A 74 -9.10 3.38 -6.38
N LYS A 75 -8.47 3.82 -7.48
CA LYS A 75 -8.61 3.16 -8.79
C LYS A 75 -7.82 1.87 -8.94
N PHE A 76 -6.75 1.69 -8.16
CA PHE A 76 -5.83 0.55 -8.23
C PHE A 76 -5.21 0.29 -6.87
N LEU A 77 -5.10 -0.98 -6.48
CA LEU A 77 -4.70 -1.41 -5.14
C LEU A 77 -5.66 -0.91 -4.05
N GLY A 78 -5.29 -1.07 -2.80
CA GLY A 78 -6.00 -0.57 -1.62
C GLY A 78 -5.23 0.53 -0.92
N VAL A 79 -5.90 1.24 -0.04
CA VAL A 79 -5.29 2.20 0.89
C VAL A 79 -4.52 1.46 1.99
N THR A 80 -3.57 2.11 2.63
CA THR A 80 -2.89 1.56 3.81
C THR A 80 -3.72 1.86 5.05
N LEU A 81 -4.15 0.83 5.77
CA LEU A 81 -4.87 0.98 7.05
C LEU A 81 -3.87 0.93 8.19
N ARG A 82 -4.00 1.84 9.15
CA ARG A 82 -3.15 1.86 10.34
C ARG A 82 -3.99 1.79 11.61
N ALA A 83 -3.71 0.76 12.42
CA ALA A 83 -4.28 0.58 13.75
C ALA A 83 -3.17 0.17 14.73
N SER A 84 -3.41 0.29 16.01
CA SER A 84 -2.46 -0.02 17.08
C SER A 84 -2.87 -1.28 17.82
N LYS A 85 -1.92 -1.95 18.45
CA LYS A 85 -2.21 -3.07 19.34
C LYS A 85 -3.15 -2.62 20.47
N GLY A 86 -4.21 -3.39 20.70
CA GLY A 86 -5.27 -3.09 21.67
C GLY A 86 -6.42 -2.26 21.08
N ASP A 87 -6.34 -1.83 19.83
CA ASP A 87 -7.49 -1.24 19.13
C ASP A 87 -8.52 -2.33 18.77
N ARG A 88 -9.80 -1.99 18.89
CA ARG A 88 -10.91 -2.74 18.29
C ARG A 88 -11.22 -2.13 16.93
N VAL A 89 -10.99 -2.91 15.89
CA VAL A 89 -11.13 -2.46 14.50
C VAL A 89 -12.50 -2.89 13.97
N HIS A 90 -13.22 -1.96 13.37
CA HIS A 90 -14.49 -2.15 12.71
C HIS A 90 -14.34 -1.73 11.26
N ILE A 91 -14.30 -2.70 10.37
CA ILE A 91 -14.06 -2.45 8.93
C ILE A 91 -15.32 -2.80 8.15
N LYS A 92 -15.95 -1.78 7.62
CA LYS A 92 -17.11 -1.91 6.72
C LYS A 92 -16.60 -2.01 5.29
N VAL A 93 -16.83 -3.14 4.65
CA VAL A 93 -16.38 -3.42 3.28
C VAL A 93 -17.58 -3.47 2.35
N LYS A 94 -17.71 -2.51 1.45
CA LYS A 94 -18.75 -2.46 0.42
C LYS A 94 -18.21 -2.99 -0.90
N ASN A 95 -18.94 -3.91 -1.51
CA ASN A 95 -18.62 -4.42 -2.83
C ASN A 95 -19.40 -3.64 -3.92
N ASN A 96 -18.73 -2.76 -4.64
CA ASN A 96 -19.28 -2.00 -5.77
C ASN A 96 -18.77 -2.51 -7.13
N ILE A 97 -18.32 -3.77 -7.21
CA ILE A 97 -18.06 -4.44 -8.50
C ILE A 97 -19.18 -5.40 -8.86
N HIS A 98 -19.26 -5.81 -10.13
CA HIS A 98 -20.36 -6.63 -10.66
C HIS A 98 -20.25 -8.13 -10.34
N ARG A 99 -19.29 -8.55 -9.53
CA ARG A 99 -19.08 -9.96 -9.15
C ARG A 99 -18.92 -10.09 -7.64
N THR A 100 -19.17 -11.28 -7.14
CA THR A 100 -18.89 -11.65 -5.74
C THR A 100 -17.38 -11.60 -5.51
N THR A 101 -16.97 -11.13 -4.35
CA THR A 101 -15.56 -11.11 -3.92
C THR A 101 -15.49 -11.34 -2.40
N THR A 102 -14.30 -11.39 -1.84
CA THR A 102 -14.03 -11.38 -0.41
C THR A 102 -12.99 -10.32 -0.10
N LEU A 103 -12.66 -10.10 1.17
CA LEU A 103 -11.52 -9.28 1.56
C LEU A 103 -10.85 -9.90 2.78
N HIS A 104 -9.75 -10.61 2.53
CA HIS A 104 -8.99 -11.34 3.55
C HIS A 104 -7.85 -10.49 4.12
N TRP A 105 -7.70 -10.55 5.44
CA TRP A 105 -6.62 -9.88 6.19
C TRP A 105 -5.44 -10.83 6.37
N HIS A 106 -4.58 -10.89 5.37
CA HIS A 106 -3.50 -11.87 5.29
C HIS A 106 -2.46 -11.69 6.40
N GLY A 107 -2.31 -12.73 7.23
CA GLY A 107 -1.39 -12.76 8.35
C GLY A 107 -1.89 -12.06 9.63
N ALA A 108 -3.10 -11.53 9.61
CA ALA A 108 -3.69 -10.95 10.82
C ALA A 108 -4.18 -12.06 11.76
N LYS A 109 -3.86 -11.94 13.05
CA LYS A 109 -4.36 -12.84 14.08
C LYS A 109 -5.70 -12.37 14.59
N LEU A 110 -6.78 -12.97 14.08
CA LEU A 110 -8.15 -12.56 14.32
C LEU A 110 -9.12 -13.76 14.30
N PRO A 111 -10.37 -13.62 14.77
CA PRO A 111 -11.36 -14.68 14.71
C PRO A 111 -11.75 -15.05 13.27
N ALA A 112 -11.94 -16.34 12.97
CA ALA A 112 -12.30 -16.83 11.63
C ALA A 112 -13.53 -16.12 11.02
N LYS A 113 -14.51 -15.74 11.84
CA LYS A 113 -15.71 -14.99 11.40
C LYS A 113 -15.40 -13.59 10.84
N SER A 114 -14.23 -13.04 11.13
CA SER A 114 -13.79 -11.70 10.68
C SER A 114 -12.65 -11.75 9.68
N ASP A 115 -12.23 -12.96 9.26
CA ASP A 115 -11.02 -13.20 8.48
C ASP A 115 -11.15 -12.82 6.99
N GLY A 116 -12.39 -12.81 6.46
CA GLY A 116 -12.62 -12.45 5.05
C GLY A 116 -12.18 -13.52 4.06
N GLY A 117 -12.05 -14.78 4.51
CA GLY A 117 -11.75 -15.93 3.67
C GLY A 117 -12.89 -16.32 2.73
N PRO A 118 -12.77 -17.46 2.02
CA PRO A 118 -13.77 -17.92 1.04
C PRO A 118 -15.19 -18.09 1.59
N HIS A 119 -15.32 -18.22 2.91
CA HIS A 119 -16.61 -18.40 3.59
C HIS A 119 -17.35 -17.08 3.90
N GLN A 120 -16.74 -15.93 3.61
CA GLN A 120 -17.34 -14.62 3.78
C GLN A 120 -17.48 -13.88 2.44
N PRO A 121 -18.26 -14.42 1.48
CA PRO A 121 -18.44 -13.79 0.18
C PRO A 121 -19.26 -12.51 0.30
N ILE A 122 -18.80 -11.45 -0.34
CA ILE A 122 -19.50 -10.18 -0.45
C ILE A 122 -20.09 -10.08 -1.84
N LYS A 123 -21.41 -10.26 -1.96
CA LYS A 123 -22.13 -10.14 -3.24
C LYS A 123 -22.07 -8.71 -3.79
N PRO A 124 -22.28 -8.50 -5.10
CA PRO A 124 -22.42 -7.16 -5.68
C PRO A 124 -23.41 -6.30 -4.89
N SER A 125 -23.06 -5.05 -4.66
CA SER A 125 -23.84 -4.05 -3.89
C SER A 125 -24.07 -4.37 -2.41
N HIS A 126 -23.51 -5.47 -1.89
CA HIS A 126 -23.60 -5.82 -0.48
C HIS A 126 -22.42 -5.26 0.33
N THR A 127 -22.63 -5.25 1.62
CA THR A 127 -21.62 -4.82 2.62
C THR A 127 -21.35 -5.96 3.59
N TRP A 128 -20.09 -6.13 3.95
CA TRP A 128 -19.63 -7.02 5.00
C TRP A 128 -18.96 -6.20 6.11
N LEU A 129 -19.18 -6.60 7.36
CA LEU A 129 -18.56 -5.98 8.53
C LEU A 129 -17.56 -6.96 9.14
N SER A 130 -16.30 -6.56 9.21
CA SER A 130 -15.23 -7.29 9.89
C SER A 130 -14.87 -6.57 11.18
N GLU A 131 -14.95 -7.28 12.30
CA GLU A 131 -14.70 -6.71 13.64
C GLU A 131 -13.73 -7.61 14.41
N PHE A 132 -12.64 -7.03 14.89
CA PHE A 132 -11.63 -7.76 15.68
C PHE A 132 -10.74 -6.81 16.48
N GLU A 133 -10.09 -7.34 17.51
CA GLU A 133 -9.06 -6.64 18.28
C GLU A 133 -7.67 -6.91 17.69
N ILE A 134 -6.82 -5.90 17.66
CA ILE A 134 -5.40 -6.05 17.27
C ILE A 134 -4.62 -6.59 18.47
N ILE A 135 -4.36 -7.91 18.48
CA ILE A 135 -3.68 -8.59 19.59
C ILE A 135 -2.22 -8.94 19.29
N GLN A 136 -1.80 -8.86 18.03
CA GLN A 136 -0.45 -9.21 17.60
C GLN A 136 0.55 -8.06 17.74
N PRO A 137 1.87 -8.35 17.72
CA PRO A 137 2.91 -7.32 17.60
C PRO A 137 2.78 -6.50 16.31
N ALA A 138 3.39 -5.31 16.29
CA ALA A 138 3.42 -4.47 15.10
C ALA A 138 4.05 -5.21 13.91
N ALA A 139 3.37 -5.16 12.79
CA ALA A 139 3.79 -5.78 11.53
C ALA A 139 3.18 -5.03 10.35
N THR A 140 3.82 -5.13 9.18
CA THR A 140 3.21 -4.76 7.91
C THR A 140 2.56 -6.01 7.33
N LEU A 141 1.26 -5.95 7.14
CA LEU A 141 0.43 -7.01 6.59
C LEU A 141 -0.21 -6.53 5.29
N TRP A 142 -0.86 -7.41 4.58
CA TRP A 142 -1.57 -7.07 3.36
C TRP A 142 -2.99 -7.65 3.37
N TYR A 143 -3.86 -7.10 2.55
CA TYR A 143 -5.22 -7.60 2.39
C TYR A 143 -5.57 -7.73 0.90
N HIS A 144 -6.36 -8.74 0.58
CA HIS A 144 -6.68 -9.08 -0.81
C HIS A 144 -7.96 -9.91 -0.91
N SER A 145 -8.51 -10.06 -2.11
CA SER A 145 -9.57 -11.06 -2.34
C SER A 145 -9.03 -12.47 -2.07
N HIS A 146 -9.86 -13.31 -1.48
CA HIS A 146 -9.61 -14.74 -1.30
C HIS A 146 -10.73 -15.58 -1.93
N GLN A 147 -11.42 -15.01 -2.90
CA GLN A 147 -12.44 -15.70 -3.67
C GLN A 147 -11.80 -16.80 -4.51
N MET A 148 -12.39 -18.01 -4.54
CA MET A 148 -11.90 -19.11 -5.38
C MET A 148 -11.72 -18.66 -6.82
N HIS A 149 -10.57 -19.00 -7.41
CA HIS A 149 -10.16 -18.68 -8.79
C HIS A 149 -9.93 -17.17 -9.08
N GLU A 150 -9.78 -16.32 -8.07
CA GLU A 150 -9.53 -14.88 -8.25
C GLU A 150 -8.16 -14.40 -7.73
N THR A 151 -7.40 -15.26 -7.07
CA THR A 151 -6.03 -14.98 -6.56
C THR A 151 -5.08 -16.09 -7.00
#